data_c501db46ff0975d0cad130c77bf03199
#
_entry.id   c501db46ff0975d0cad130c77bf03199
#
_cell.length_a   1.000
_cell.length_b   1.000
_cell.length_c   1.000
_cell.angle_alpha   90.00
_cell.angle_beta   90.00
_cell.angle_gamma   90.00
#
_symmetry.space_group_name_H-M   'P 1'
#
loop_
_entity.id
_entity.type
_entity.pdbx_description
1 polymer ?
#
loop_
_entity_poly.entity_id
_entity_poly.type
_entity_poly.pdbx_seq_one_letter_code
_entity_poly.pdbx_strand_id
1 'polypeptide(L)'
;LKDMSKRTIVAMPGDGIGKSVLEECIRVLDAAGFQANYVNGDIGWDFWCNEGNPLPDRTIKLLEEHKIGLFGAITSKPKDKATSELNPMLKDKGLIYYSPIVTMRQKFGLDICMRPCQTLKGNPLNFVRRSGQNGIDEPIVDCMVFRQNTEGLYGGVEWTNPPDQIYDALMTHPRFKENFAWCPRPELAVSTRIVTKKYATRIITA
;
A
#
# COMPACT_ATOMS: atom_id res chain seq x y z
N LEU A 1 -35.71 0.56 -13.32
CA LEU A 1 -34.62 -0.41 -13.11
C LEU A 1 -33.42 0.11 -13.90
N LYS A 2 -32.42 0.70 -13.22
CA LYS A 2 -31.15 1.04 -13.84
C LYS A 2 -30.57 -0.26 -14.42
N ASP A 3 -30.22 -0.22 -15.69
CA ASP A 3 -29.46 -1.26 -16.38
C ASP A 3 -28.21 -1.56 -15.55
N MET A 4 -28.21 -2.67 -14.84
CA MET A 4 -27.05 -3.17 -14.09
C MET A 4 -26.14 -3.93 -15.06
N SER A 5 -25.60 -3.22 -16.07
CA SER A 5 -24.54 -3.77 -16.89
C SER A 5 -23.43 -4.29 -15.97
N LYS A 6 -23.02 -5.55 -16.17
CA LYS A 6 -21.95 -6.16 -15.39
C LYS A 6 -20.71 -5.26 -15.45
N ARG A 7 -20.25 -4.79 -14.29
CA ARG A 7 -19.00 -4.02 -14.21
C ARG A 7 -17.83 -4.91 -14.56
N THR A 8 -16.85 -4.36 -15.27
CA THR A 8 -15.57 -5.03 -15.49
C THR A 8 -14.61 -4.64 -14.39
N ILE A 9 -13.98 -5.63 -13.76
CA ILE A 9 -13.02 -5.49 -12.68
C ILE A 9 -11.67 -6.04 -13.13
N VAL A 10 -10.61 -5.27 -12.96
CA VAL A 10 -9.24 -5.74 -13.24
C VAL A 10 -8.80 -6.58 -12.04
N ALA A 11 -8.72 -7.89 -12.23
CA ALA A 11 -8.26 -8.84 -11.23
C ALA A 11 -6.74 -8.92 -11.28
N MET A 12 -6.09 -8.50 -10.20
CA MET A 12 -4.63 -8.41 -10.08
C MET A 12 -4.14 -9.38 -8.99
N PRO A 13 -3.89 -10.65 -9.33
CA PRO A 13 -3.50 -11.66 -8.34
C PRO A 13 -2.18 -11.33 -7.65
N GLY A 14 -1.20 -10.80 -8.38
CA GLY A 14 0.13 -10.54 -7.86
C GLY A 14 0.94 -11.81 -7.63
N ASP A 15 1.64 -11.90 -6.50
CA ASP A 15 2.61 -12.94 -6.20
C ASP A 15 2.14 -13.88 -5.09
N GLY A 16 2.75 -15.07 -5.05
CA GLY A 16 2.61 -16.02 -3.96
C GLY A 16 1.15 -16.33 -3.64
N ILE A 17 0.77 -16.11 -2.37
CA ILE A 17 -0.59 -16.40 -1.89
C ILE A 17 -1.65 -15.48 -2.52
N GLY A 18 -1.26 -14.35 -3.10
CA GLY A 18 -2.20 -13.43 -3.76
C GLY A 18 -3.02 -14.10 -4.84
N LYS A 19 -2.45 -15.09 -5.54
CA LYS A 19 -3.13 -15.87 -6.58
C LYS A 19 -4.31 -16.67 -6.00
N SER A 20 -4.06 -17.48 -4.99
CA SER A 20 -5.09 -18.30 -4.35
C SER A 20 -6.11 -17.47 -3.57
N VAL A 21 -5.68 -16.44 -2.86
CA VAL A 21 -6.58 -15.55 -2.11
C VAL A 21 -7.53 -14.81 -3.04
N LEU A 22 -7.04 -14.33 -4.19
CA LEU A 22 -7.90 -13.63 -5.16
C LEU A 22 -8.90 -14.58 -5.81
N GLU A 23 -8.49 -15.79 -6.13
CA GLU A 23 -9.37 -16.83 -6.67
C GLU A 23 -10.52 -17.15 -5.70
N GLU A 24 -10.21 -17.39 -4.44
CA GLU A 24 -11.22 -17.64 -3.41
C GLU A 24 -12.12 -16.43 -3.16
N CYS A 25 -11.56 -15.21 -3.21
CA CYS A 25 -12.34 -13.99 -3.12
C CYS A 25 -13.39 -13.89 -4.24
N ILE A 26 -13.02 -14.18 -5.48
CA ILE A 26 -13.94 -14.18 -6.63
C ILE A 26 -15.02 -15.26 -6.43
N ARG A 27 -14.66 -16.46 -5.97
CA ARG A 27 -15.64 -17.52 -5.67
C ARG A 27 -16.66 -17.08 -4.62
N VAL A 28 -16.23 -16.38 -3.58
CA VAL A 28 -17.13 -15.83 -2.54
C VAL A 28 -18.04 -14.76 -3.12
N LEU A 29 -17.51 -13.85 -3.94
CA LEU A 29 -18.31 -12.81 -4.59
C LEU A 29 -19.38 -13.41 -5.51
N ASP A 30 -19.02 -14.43 -6.30
CA ASP A 30 -19.96 -15.13 -7.18
C ASP A 30 -21.03 -15.84 -6.38
N ALA A 31 -20.68 -16.53 -5.29
CA ALA A 31 -21.62 -17.20 -4.39
C ALA A 31 -22.57 -16.21 -3.70
N ALA A 32 -22.09 -14.98 -3.43
CA ALA A 32 -22.92 -13.88 -2.90
C ALA A 32 -23.82 -13.22 -3.97
N GLY A 33 -23.76 -13.66 -5.23
CA GLY A 33 -24.55 -13.10 -6.33
C GLY A 33 -24.01 -11.79 -6.91
N PHE A 34 -22.75 -11.43 -6.61
CA PHE A 34 -22.12 -10.25 -7.17
C PHE A 34 -21.80 -10.45 -8.66
N GLN A 35 -22.42 -9.64 -9.51
CA GLN A 35 -22.28 -9.76 -10.96
C GLN A 35 -21.17 -8.85 -11.50
N ALA A 36 -20.05 -9.43 -11.93
CA ALA A 36 -18.94 -8.72 -12.55
C ALA A 36 -18.29 -9.54 -13.69
N ASN A 37 -17.62 -8.87 -14.59
CA ASN A 37 -16.67 -9.46 -15.51
C ASN A 37 -15.27 -9.23 -14.97
N TYR A 38 -14.42 -10.24 -14.95
CA TYR A 38 -13.05 -10.13 -14.49
C TYR A 38 -12.08 -10.18 -15.67
N VAL A 39 -11.17 -9.21 -15.75
CA VAL A 39 -10.06 -9.20 -16.70
C VAL A 39 -8.75 -9.27 -15.93
N ASN A 40 -7.81 -10.08 -16.38
CA ASN A 40 -6.53 -10.25 -15.69
C ASN A 40 -5.65 -9.00 -15.82
N GLY A 41 -5.09 -8.53 -14.71
CA GLY A 41 -4.11 -7.46 -14.63
C GLY A 41 -2.78 -7.98 -14.07
N ASP A 42 -1.74 -7.87 -14.87
CA ASP A 42 -0.39 -8.31 -14.52
C ASP A 42 0.24 -7.35 -13.52
N ILE A 43 0.74 -7.87 -12.39
CA ILE A 43 1.37 -7.08 -11.33
C ILE A 43 2.24 -7.99 -10.45
N GLY A 44 3.35 -7.47 -9.96
CA GLY A 44 4.12 -8.14 -8.92
C GLY A 44 5.57 -8.43 -9.27
N TRP A 45 6.19 -9.28 -8.47
CA TRP A 45 7.61 -9.57 -8.52
C TRP A 45 8.02 -10.34 -9.77
N ASP A 46 7.18 -11.27 -10.23
CA ASP A 46 7.45 -12.04 -11.45
C ASP A 46 7.61 -11.11 -12.66
N PHE A 47 6.81 -10.05 -12.78
CA PHE A 47 6.90 -9.05 -13.83
C PHE A 47 8.12 -8.15 -13.67
N TRP A 48 8.49 -7.79 -12.44
CA TRP A 48 9.75 -7.13 -12.18
C TRP A 48 10.93 -7.95 -12.69
N CYS A 49 11.02 -9.21 -12.28
CA CYS A 49 12.13 -10.08 -12.65
C CYS A 49 12.26 -10.29 -14.17
N ASN A 50 11.13 -10.47 -14.84
CA ASN A 50 11.11 -10.85 -16.26
C ASN A 50 11.06 -9.66 -17.23
N GLU A 51 10.41 -8.56 -16.83
CA GLU A 51 10.16 -7.40 -17.70
C GLU A 51 10.82 -6.10 -17.20
N GLY A 52 11.31 -6.09 -15.95
CA GLY A 52 11.88 -4.90 -15.31
C GLY A 52 10.82 -3.87 -14.88
N ASN A 53 9.55 -4.26 -14.88
CA ASN A 53 8.44 -3.40 -14.48
C ASN A 53 7.42 -4.21 -13.67
N PRO A 54 7.27 -3.94 -12.34
CA PRO A 54 6.34 -4.67 -11.50
C PRO A 54 4.87 -4.28 -11.69
N LEU A 55 4.59 -3.23 -12.48
CA LEU A 55 3.25 -2.79 -12.89
C LEU A 55 3.27 -2.45 -14.38
N PRO A 56 3.13 -3.43 -15.28
CA PRO A 56 3.21 -3.22 -16.72
C PRO A 56 2.16 -2.23 -17.22
N ASP A 57 2.50 -1.47 -18.28
CA ASP A 57 1.61 -0.46 -18.88
C ASP A 57 0.28 -1.03 -19.36
N ARG A 58 0.24 -2.31 -19.74
CA ARG A 58 -1.00 -2.99 -20.13
C ARG A 58 -2.00 -3.04 -18.96
N THR A 59 -1.54 -3.27 -17.74
CA THR A 59 -2.38 -3.24 -16.54
C THR A 59 -2.82 -1.83 -16.20
N ILE A 60 -1.94 -0.86 -16.35
CA ILE A 60 -2.29 0.56 -16.17
C ILE A 60 -3.43 0.95 -17.13
N LYS A 61 -3.36 0.58 -18.40
CA LYS A 61 -4.41 0.85 -19.39
C LYS A 61 -5.74 0.19 -19.02
N LEU A 62 -5.72 -1.06 -18.55
CA LEU A 62 -6.94 -1.72 -18.06
C LEU A 62 -7.57 -0.98 -16.87
N LEU A 63 -6.75 -0.51 -15.91
CA LEU A 63 -7.21 0.25 -14.78
C LEU A 63 -7.73 1.66 -15.18
N GLU A 64 -7.12 2.28 -16.17
CA GLU A 64 -7.59 3.55 -16.75
C GLU A 64 -8.95 3.39 -17.45
N GLU A 65 -9.19 2.28 -18.10
CA GLU A 65 -10.44 1.96 -18.78
C GLU A 65 -11.56 1.60 -17.79
N HIS A 66 -11.32 0.62 -16.94
CA HIS A 66 -12.37 0.02 -16.11
C HIS A 66 -12.54 0.67 -14.74
N LYS A 67 -11.57 1.44 -14.24
CA LYS A 67 -11.61 2.22 -12.98
C LYS A 67 -11.77 1.39 -11.70
N ILE A 68 -11.85 0.07 -11.77
CA ILE A 68 -12.01 -0.82 -10.64
C ILE A 68 -10.95 -1.91 -10.70
N GLY A 69 -10.17 -2.06 -9.63
CA GLY A 69 -9.20 -3.13 -9.47
C GLY A 69 -9.49 -3.96 -8.22
N LEU A 70 -9.36 -5.26 -8.34
CA LEU A 70 -9.36 -6.22 -7.23
C LEU A 70 -7.94 -6.78 -7.11
N PHE A 71 -7.32 -6.59 -5.96
CA PHE A 71 -5.90 -6.85 -5.78
C PHE A 71 -5.66 -7.94 -4.73
N GLY A 72 -4.81 -8.91 -5.07
CA GLY A 72 -4.37 -9.97 -4.17
C GLY A 72 -3.23 -9.51 -3.25
N ALA A 73 -2.01 -9.96 -3.54
CA ALA A 73 -0.81 -9.60 -2.77
C ALA A 73 0.42 -9.54 -3.67
N ILE A 74 1.45 -8.81 -3.23
CA ILE A 74 2.75 -8.78 -3.92
C ILE A 74 3.88 -9.10 -2.96
N THR A 75 4.97 -9.62 -3.52
CA THR A 75 6.27 -9.72 -2.87
C THR A 75 7.01 -8.39 -2.99
N SER A 76 7.60 -7.92 -1.90
CA SER A 76 8.51 -6.78 -1.90
C SER A 76 9.82 -7.18 -1.25
N LYS A 77 10.93 -6.86 -1.90
CA LYS A 77 12.28 -7.13 -1.40
C LYS A 77 13.11 -5.84 -1.38
N PRO A 78 14.19 -5.76 -0.60
CA PRO A 78 15.11 -4.64 -0.62
C PRO A 78 15.68 -4.38 -2.01
N LYS A 79 16.08 -3.12 -2.29
CA LYS A 79 16.51 -2.67 -3.63
C LYS A 79 17.71 -3.44 -4.18
N ASP A 80 18.67 -3.81 -3.32
CA ASP A 80 19.85 -4.61 -3.68
C ASP A 80 19.47 -6.00 -4.20
N LYS A 81 18.52 -6.66 -3.54
CA LYS A 81 17.97 -7.95 -3.98
C LYS A 81 17.14 -7.82 -5.25
N ALA A 82 16.41 -6.71 -5.39
CA ALA A 82 15.59 -6.47 -6.56
C ALA A 82 16.40 -6.48 -7.87
N THR A 83 17.57 -5.84 -7.88
CA THR A 83 18.45 -5.83 -9.05
C THR A 83 19.07 -7.20 -9.32
N SER A 84 19.42 -7.95 -8.26
CA SER A 84 20.06 -9.26 -8.42
C SER A 84 19.14 -10.31 -9.06
N GLU A 85 17.83 -10.21 -8.85
CA GLU A 85 16.82 -11.15 -9.36
C GLU A 85 16.28 -10.80 -10.75
N LEU A 86 16.68 -9.68 -11.33
CA LEU A 86 16.32 -9.34 -12.70
C LEU A 86 16.86 -10.39 -13.70
N ASN A 87 16.08 -10.58 -14.76
CA ASN A 87 16.55 -11.30 -15.95
C ASN A 87 17.94 -10.75 -16.38
N PRO A 88 18.93 -11.61 -16.70
CA PRO A 88 20.26 -11.17 -17.07
C PRO A 88 20.30 -10.07 -18.13
N MET A 89 19.39 -10.10 -19.12
CA MET A 89 19.29 -9.09 -20.17
C MET A 89 18.80 -7.70 -19.70
N LEU A 90 18.34 -7.61 -18.46
CA LEU A 90 17.81 -6.38 -17.87
C LEU A 90 18.74 -5.77 -16.80
N LYS A 91 19.69 -6.54 -16.28
CA LYS A 91 20.55 -6.11 -15.15
C LYS A 91 21.35 -4.84 -15.43
N ASP A 92 21.83 -4.66 -16.66
CA ASP A 92 22.66 -3.53 -17.04
C ASP A 92 21.88 -2.29 -17.51
N LYS A 93 20.54 -2.33 -17.43
CA LYS A 93 19.67 -1.21 -17.89
C LYS A 93 19.44 -0.13 -16.81
N GLY A 94 20.05 -0.23 -15.63
CA GLY A 94 19.90 0.76 -14.56
C GLY A 94 18.48 0.85 -14.00
N LEU A 95 17.71 -0.23 -14.07
CA LEU A 95 16.33 -0.27 -13.58
C LEU A 95 16.29 -0.20 -12.05
N ILE A 96 15.34 0.55 -11.51
CA ILE A 96 15.11 0.71 -10.08
C ILE A 96 13.72 0.19 -9.73
N TYR A 97 13.67 -0.72 -8.76
CA TYR A 97 12.40 -1.24 -8.26
C TYR A 97 11.65 -0.20 -7.43
N TYR A 98 10.41 0.03 -7.80
CA TYR A 98 9.43 0.75 -6.98
C TYR A 98 8.24 -0.15 -6.71
N SER A 99 7.67 -0.04 -5.50
CA SER A 99 6.48 -0.82 -5.15
C SER A 99 5.32 -0.49 -6.10
N PRO A 100 4.77 -1.49 -6.81
CA PRO A 100 3.66 -1.26 -7.75
C PRO A 100 2.40 -0.73 -7.04
N ILE A 101 2.22 -1.03 -5.75
CA ILE A 101 1.11 -0.48 -4.95
C ILE A 101 1.28 1.03 -4.77
N VAL A 102 2.49 1.48 -4.42
CA VAL A 102 2.77 2.92 -4.25
C VAL A 102 2.60 3.64 -5.59
N THR A 103 3.12 3.06 -6.66
CA THR A 103 2.96 3.59 -8.02
C THR A 103 1.49 3.73 -8.41
N MET A 104 0.67 2.71 -8.17
CA MET A 104 -0.77 2.73 -8.44
C MET A 104 -1.47 3.83 -7.63
N ARG A 105 -1.19 3.93 -6.33
CA ARG A 105 -1.78 4.94 -5.44
C ARG A 105 -1.49 6.35 -5.92
N GLN A 106 -0.26 6.63 -6.28
CA GLN A 106 0.16 7.94 -6.79
C GLN A 106 -0.43 8.23 -8.15
N LYS A 107 -0.35 7.29 -9.09
CA LYS A 107 -0.83 7.47 -10.47
C LYS A 107 -2.34 7.70 -10.55
N PHE A 108 -3.12 6.96 -9.77
CA PHE A 108 -4.59 7.05 -9.80
C PHE A 108 -5.17 7.94 -8.69
N GLY A 109 -4.35 8.60 -7.90
CA GLY A 109 -4.80 9.47 -6.80
C GLY A 109 -5.59 8.71 -5.73
N LEU A 110 -5.19 7.47 -5.42
CA LEU A 110 -5.81 6.62 -4.40
C LEU A 110 -5.28 7.02 -3.01
N ASP A 111 -5.58 8.24 -2.61
CA ASP A 111 -5.07 8.87 -1.40
C ASP A 111 -5.89 8.54 -0.14
N ILE A 112 -7.10 7.99 -0.30
CA ILE A 112 -8.00 7.65 0.81
C ILE A 112 -8.18 6.13 0.88
N CYS A 113 -7.73 5.54 1.98
CA CYS A 113 -7.98 4.14 2.29
C CYS A 113 -9.15 4.05 3.28
N MET A 114 -10.26 3.47 2.85
CA MET A 114 -11.45 3.21 3.67
C MET A 114 -11.34 1.82 4.29
N ARG A 115 -11.49 1.73 5.61
CA ARG A 115 -11.44 0.48 6.35
C ARG A 115 -12.66 0.37 7.27
N PRO A 116 -13.71 -0.36 6.85
CA PRO A 116 -14.80 -0.68 7.73
C PRO A 116 -14.31 -1.64 8.82
N CYS A 117 -14.62 -1.33 10.06
CA CYS A 117 -14.30 -2.14 11.22
C CYS A 117 -15.60 -2.47 11.93
N GLN A 118 -16.05 -3.71 11.79
CA GLN A 118 -17.26 -4.21 12.44
C GLN A 118 -16.96 -5.47 13.23
N THR A 119 -17.51 -5.56 14.44
CA THR A 119 -17.50 -6.81 15.21
C THR A 119 -18.60 -7.72 14.70
N LEU A 120 -18.23 -8.95 14.34
CA LEU A 120 -19.18 -10.00 14.05
C LEU A 120 -19.44 -10.77 15.35
N LYS A 121 -20.68 -10.75 15.84
CA LYS A 121 -21.08 -11.39 17.10
C LYS A 121 -20.61 -12.86 17.17
N GLY A 122 -19.99 -13.21 18.28
CA GLY A 122 -19.49 -14.56 18.54
C GLY A 122 -18.10 -14.84 17.94
N ASN A 123 -17.46 -13.89 17.27
CA ASN A 123 -16.07 -14.06 16.82
C ASN A 123 -15.14 -14.12 18.06
N PRO A 124 -14.34 -15.19 18.23
CA PRO A 124 -13.46 -15.33 19.40
C PRO A 124 -12.48 -14.17 19.62
N LEU A 125 -12.13 -13.44 18.57
CA LEU A 125 -11.23 -12.29 18.64
C LEU A 125 -11.90 -11.01 19.19
N ASN A 126 -13.23 -10.98 19.32
CA ASN A 126 -13.95 -9.84 19.88
C ASN A 126 -13.86 -9.76 21.40
N PHE A 127 -13.54 -10.88 22.05
CA PHE A 127 -13.59 -10.95 23.52
C PHE A 127 -12.38 -10.28 24.15
N VAL A 128 -12.64 -9.29 25.00
CA VAL A 128 -11.62 -8.50 25.68
C VAL A 128 -11.78 -8.67 27.19
N ARG A 129 -10.69 -9.02 27.89
CA ARG A 129 -10.64 -8.96 29.35
C ARG A 129 -10.18 -7.58 29.77
N ARG A 130 -11.03 -6.83 30.43
CA ARG A 130 -10.66 -5.54 31.01
C ARG A 130 -9.95 -5.73 32.36
N SER A 131 -8.85 -4.99 32.56
CA SER A 131 -8.13 -5.00 33.84
C SER A 131 -9.05 -4.54 34.99
N GLY A 132 -9.11 -5.31 36.09
CA GLY A 132 -9.92 -4.98 37.26
C GLY A 132 -11.39 -5.38 37.19
N GLN A 133 -11.83 -6.05 36.13
CA GLN A 133 -13.20 -6.59 36.04
C GLN A 133 -13.20 -8.13 36.00
N ASN A 134 -14.08 -8.75 36.74
CA ASN A 134 -14.37 -10.17 36.66
C ASN A 134 -15.34 -10.40 35.49
N GLY A 135 -14.80 -10.65 34.28
CA GLY A 135 -15.62 -10.96 33.13
C GLY A 135 -14.90 -10.79 31.81
N ILE A 136 -15.49 -11.40 30.80
CA ILE A 136 -15.10 -11.24 29.38
C ILE A 136 -16.19 -10.38 28.75
N ASP A 137 -15.77 -9.28 28.12
CA ASP A 137 -16.65 -8.34 27.43
C ASP A 137 -16.53 -8.53 25.91
N GLU A 138 -17.64 -8.45 25.20
CA GLU A 138 -17.67 -8.44 23.73
C GLU A 138 -18.13 -7.06 23.28
N PRO A 139 -17.19 -6.10 23.09
CA PRO A 139 -17.55 -4.75 22.68
C PRO A 139 -18.10 -4.76 21.25
N ILE A 140 -19.17 -4.02 21.04
CA ILE A 140 -19.71 -3.77 19.70
C ILE A 140 -18.92 -2.62 19.10
N VAL A 141 -18.25 -2.90 17.99
CA VAL A 141 -17.55 -1.91 17.18
C VAL A 141 -18.22 -1.85 15.80
N ASP A 142 -18.60 -0.65 15.39
CA ASP A 142 -19.08 -0.37 14.05
C ASP A 142 -18.57 1.03 13.67
N CYS A 143 -17.44 1.06 12.96
CA CYS A 143 -16.82 2.32 12.57
C CYS A 143 -16.12 2.20 11.22
N MET A 144 -15.94 3.35 10.57
CA MET A 144 -15.17 3.49 9.34
C MET A 144 -13.88 4.25 9.64
N VAL A 145 -12.73 3.64 9.36
CA VAL A 145 -11.42 4.30 9.47
C VAL A 145 -11.00 4.80 8.10
N PHE A 146 -10.85 6.12 7.97
CA PHE A 146 -10.27 6.75 6.78
C PHE A 146 -8.78 6.99 7.03
N ARG A 147 -7.94 6.48 6.14
CA ARG A 147 -6.49 6.64 6.23
C ARG A 147 -5.94 7.32 4.99
N GLN A 148 -5.16 8.39 5.19
CA GLN A 148 -4.36 8.97 4.13
C GLN A 148 -3.27 7.97 3.68
N ASN A 149 -3.06 7.83 2.37
CA ASN A 149 -2.38 6.67 1.78
C ASN A 149 -1.21 7.02 0.85
N THR A 150 -0.93 8.30 0.62
CA THR A 150 0.05 8.78 -0.36
C THR A 150 1.06 9.78 0.19
N GLU A 151 0.82 10.36 1.37
CA GLU A 151 1.70 11.31 2.05
C GLU A 151 2.21 10.77 3.40
N GLY A 152 2.89 11.61 4.14
CA GLY A 152 3.48 11.24 5.42
C GLY A 152 4.63 10.25 5.22
N LEU A 153 4.55 9.07 5.83
CA LEU A 153 5.56 8.02 5.70
C LEU A 153 5.61 7.38 4.30
N TYR A 154 4.56 7.56 3.49
CA TYR A 154 4.49 7.01 2.14
C TYR A 154 5.11 7.92 1.08
N GLY A 155 5.55 9.11 1.45
CA GLY A 155 6.22 10.05 0.54
C GLY A 155 7.61 9.59 0.09
N GLY A 156 8.25 8.72 0.87
CA GLY A 156 9.54 8.11 0.53
C GLY A 156 10.70 9.10 0.41
N VAL A 157 10.63 10.24 1.08
CA VAL A 157 11.70 11.24 1.09
C VAL A 157 12.64 10.94 2.26
N GLU A 158 13.67 10.16 1.96
CA GLU A 158 14.54 9.54 2.95
C GLU A 158 16.01 9.58 2.52
N TRP A 159 16.89 9.66 3.49
CA TRP A 159 18.34 9.60 3.29
C TRP A 159 18.99 8.67 4.32
N THR A 160 19.88 7.82 3.88
CA THR A 160 20.96 7.27 4.68
C THR A 160 22.19 8.16 4.47
N ASN A 161 22.86 8.56 5.53
CA ASN A 161 23.92 9.59 5.45
C ASN A 161 23.42 10.87 4.74
N PRO A 162 22.55 11.67 5.39
CA PRO A 162 21.93 12.84 4.77
C PRO A 162 22.99 13.85 4.29
N PRO A 163 22.76 14.53 3.15
CA PRO A 163 23.67 15.59 2.67
C PRO A 163 23.76 16.75 3.65
N ASP A 164 24.83 17.56 3.54
CA ASP A 164 25.14 18.67 4.46
C ASP A 164 23.94 19.58 4.67
N GLN A 165 23.24 19.96 3.58
CA GLN A 165 22.09 20.87 3.64
C GLN A 165 20.96 20.34 4.50
N ILE A 166 20.71 19.03 4.44
CA ILE A 166 19.67 18.40 5.27
C ILE A 166 20.11 18.29 6.71
N TYR A 167 21.36 17.88 6.95
CA TYR A 167 21.93 17.79 8.29
C TYR A 167 21.94 19.15 8.99
N ASP A 168 22.42 20.19 8.32
CA ASP A 168 22.49 21.57 8.85
C ASP A 168 21.09 22.10 9.16
N ALA A 169 20.11 21.83 8.28
CA ALA A 169 18.72 22.19 8.54
C ALA A 169 18.17 21.48 9.78
N LEU A 170 18.45 20.18 9.96
CA LEU A 170 18.06 19.43 11.17
C LEU A 170 18.72 19.98 12.43
N MET A 171 19.99 20.40 12.35
CA MET A 171 20.75 20.99 13.46
C MET A 171 20.16 22.33 13.92
N THR A 172 19.33 23.00 13.14
CA THR A 172 18.61 24.21 13.60
C THR A 172 17.46 23.85 14.55
N HIS A 173 16.95 22.58 14.52
CA HIS A 173 15.84 22.18 15.36
C HIS A 173 16.32 21.79 16.78
N PRO A 174 15.78 22.41 17.84
CA PRO A 174 16.26 22.18 19.22
C PRO A 174 16.27 20.71 19.63
N ARG A 175 15.19 20.00 19.38
CA ARG A 175 15.09 18.57 19.72
C ARG A 175 16.07 17.69 18.97
N PHE A 176 16.38 18.01 17.73
CA PHE A 176 17.38 17.24 16.97
C PHE A 176 18.77 17.46 17.57
N LYS A 177 19.10 18.72 17.86
CA LYS A 177 20.36 19.10 18.48
C LYS A 177 20.55 18.43 19.85
N GLU A 178 19.51 18.39 20.66
CA GLU A 178 19.53 17.79 21.99
C GLU A 178 19.68 16.27 21.96
N ASN A 179 18.92 15.58 21.07
CA ASN A 179 18.79 14.13 21.15
C ASN A 179 19.65 13.36 20.13
N PHE A 180 20.11 14.00 19.05
CA PHE A 180 20.74 13.30 17.93
C PHE A 180 22.06 13.90 17.45
N ALA A 181 22.49 15.08 17.94
CA ALA A 181 23.73 15.71 17.53
C ALA A 181 25.00 14.91 17.86
N TRP A 182 24.88 13.93 18.76
CA TRP A 182 25.95 13.00 19.11
C TRP A 182 26.19 11.92 18.03
N CYS A 183 25.21 11.68 17.15
CA CYS A 183 25.29 10.65 16.13
C CYS A 183 26.11 11.14 14.94
N PRO A 184 27.18 10.45 14.53
CA PRO A 184 27.89 10.80 13.33
C PRO A 184 26.99 10.73 12.09
N ARG A 185 27.08 11.73 11.22
CA ARG A 185 26.21 11.83 10.04
C ARG A 185 26.20 10.55 9.17
N PRO A 186 27.31 9.84 8.93
CA PRO A 186 27.29 8.58 8.17
C PRO A 186 26.46 7.45 8.79
N GLU A 187 26.21 7.54 10.09
CA GLU A 187 25.40 6.57 10.83
C GLU A 187 23.93 7.00 10.97
N LEU A 188 23.59 8.19 10.46
CA LEU A 188 22.27 8.78 10.57
C LEU A 188 21.42 8.44 9.36
N ALA A 189 20.21 7.95 9.60
CA ALA A 189 19.15 7.85 8.60
C ALA A 189 18.05 8.85 8.93
N VAL A 190 17.58 9.57 7.91
CA VAL A 190 16.53 10.58 8.03
C VAL A 190 15.35 10.20 7.15
N SER A 191 14.16 10.14 7.74
CA SER A 191 12.88 9.97 7.03
C SER A 191 12.00 11.17 7.34
N THR A 192 11.47 11.84 6.32
CA THR A 192 10.61 13.00 6.46
C THR A 192 9.14 12.65 6.33
N ARG A 193 8.29 13.33 7.10
CA ARG A 193 6.84 13.30 6.94
C ARG A 193 6.39 14.58 6.29
N ILE A 194 5.98 14.49 5.03
CA ILE A 194 5.44 15.63 4.29
C ILE A 194 3.91 15.49 4.28
N VAL A 195 3.23 16.51 4.77
CA VAL A 195 1.76 16.57 4.80
C VAL A 195 1.33 17.89 4.17
N THR A 196 0.50 17.79 3.12
CA THR A 196 -0.01 18.98 2.44
C THR A 196 -1.43 19.32 2.90
N LYS A 197 -1.76 20.60 2.90
CA LYS A 197 -3.12 21.09 3.20
C LYS A 197 -4.16 20.42 2.29
N LYS A 198 -3.83 20.24 1.01
CA LYS A 198 -4.71 19.61 0.01
C LYS A 198 -5.18 18.22 0.47
N TYR A 199 -4.24 17.33 0.80
CA TYR A 199 -4.58 15.96 1.16
C TYR A 199 -5.07 15.83 2.61
N ALA A 200 -4.62 16.70 3.51
CA ALA A 200 -5.20 16.78 4.85
C ALA A 200 -6.68 17.19 4.79
N THR A 201 -7.04 18.15 3.96
CA THR A 201 -8.46 18.51 3.74
C THR A 201 -9.25 17.35 3.14
N ARG A 202 -8.73 16.68 2.11
CA ARG A 202 -9.43 15.55 1.47
C ARG A 202 -9.78 14.44 2.45
N ILE A 203 -8.84 14.06 3.33
CA ILE A 203 -9.09 12.96 4.28
C ILE A 203 -10.10 13.34 5.38
N ILE A 204 -10.17 14.63 5.75
CA ILE A 204 -11.13 15.11 6.75
C ILE A 204 -12.54 15.26 6.17
N THR A 205 -12.66 15.48 4.87
CA THR A 205 -13.95 15.66 4.17
C THR A 205 -14.47 14.39 3.50
N ALA A 206 -13.75 13.27 3.63
CA ALA A 206 -14.16 11.95 3.15
C ALA A 206 -15.16 11.32 4.11
#